data_855dafb89a94a60904c3ade38f93904f
#
_entry.id   855dafb89a94a60904c3ade38f93904f
#
_cell.length_a   1.000
_cell.length_b   1.000
_cell.length_c   1.000
_cell.angle_alpha   90.00
_cell.angle_beta   90.00
_cell.angle_gamma   90.00
#
_symmetry.space_group_name_H-M   'P 1'
#
loop_
_entity.id
_entity.type
_entity.pdbx_description
1 polymer ?
#
loop_
_entity_poly.entity_id
_entity_poly.type
_entity_poly.pdbx_seq_one_letter_code
_entity_poly.pdbx_strand_id
1 'polypeptide(L)'
;MKSSTVSTLLNRNFISLWTVNLTTTLAIELFAITVMVVVFDQTGSVIQATGAMVARTIPGIIFGPFAGVLVDRVSRKYLLIGMDLSRALLVGLSLLVLDDSENVPIVGMYIIVLILFSADVVHRPARLALIPYFVPP
;
A
#
# COMPACT_ATOMS: atom_id res chain seq x y z
N MET A 1 -13.15 32.69 -13.27
CA MET A 1 -12.70 31.29 -13.34
C MET A 1 -11.87 30.77 -12.16
N LYS A 2 -11.45 31.59 -11.16
CA LYS A 2 -10.62 31.13 -10.01
C LYS A 2 -11.43 30.64 -8.77
N SER A 3 -12.71 30.94 -8.65
CA SER A 3 -13.49 30.59 -7.44
C SER A 3 -14.02 29.15 -7.42
N SER A 4 -14.23 28.54 -8.59
CA SER A 4 -14.74 27.16 -8.67
C SER A 4 -13.67 26.11 -8.29
N THR A 5 -12.42 26.37 -8.58
CA THR A 5 -11.32 25.44 -8.27
C THR A 5 -11.06 25.36 -6.76
N VAL A 6 -11.15 26.47 -6.06
CA VAL A 6 -10.94 26.52 -4.60
C VAL A 6 -12.08 25.83 -3.85
N SER A 7 -13.31 25.99 -4.31
CA SER A 7 -14.48 25.31 -3.69
C SER A 7 -14.44 23.79 -3.87
N THR A 8 -13.88 23.30 -4.97
CA THR A 8 -13.69 21.87 -5.22
C THR A 8 -12.61 21.28 -4.29
N LEU A 9 -11.52 22.01 -4.06
CA LEU A 9 -10.44 21.59 -3.16
C LEU A 9 -10.88 21.58 -1.68
N LEU A 10 -11.86 22.42 -1.32
CA LEU A 10 -12.42 22.47 0.04
C LEU A 10 -13.61 21.51 0.23
N ASN A 11 -13.94 20.71 -0.77
CA ASN A 11 -14.99 19.71 -0.63
C ASN A 11 -14.57 18.65 0.40
N ARG A 12 -15.41 18.45 1.44
CA ARG A 12 -15.18 17.49 2.54
C ARG A 12 -14.80 16.09 2.02
N ASN A 13 -15.42 15.65 0.94
CA ASN A 13 -15.15 14.35 0.33
C ASN A 13 -13.75 14.28 -0.30
N PHE A 14 -13.30 15.37 -0.93
CA PHE A 14 -11.97 15.47 -1.52
C PHE A 14 -10.89 15.47 -0.44
N ILE A 15 -11.07 16.25 0.63
CA ILE A 15 -10.14 16.29 1.77
C ILE A 15 -10.06 14.92 2.43
N SER A 16 -11.20 14.26 2.65
CA SER A 16 -11.24 12.91 3.24
C SER A 16 -10.45 11.90 2.40
N LEU A 17 -10.65 11.88 1.07
CA LEU A 17 -9.88 11.02 0.17
C LEU A 17 -8.38 11.30 0.22
N TRP A 18 -8.00 12.57 0.27
CA TRP A 18 -6.60 12.97 0.34
C TRP A 18 -5.96 12.54 1.66
N THR A 19 -6.66 12.73 2.77
CA THR A 19 -6.19 12.33 4.11
C THR A 19 -6.00 10.82 4.19
N VAL A 20 -6.98 10.04 3.76
CA VAL A 20 -6.88 8.57 3.71
C VAL A 20 -5.69 8.15 2.85
N ASN A 21 -5.51 8.77 1.68
CA ASN A 21 -4.39 8.47 0.80
C ASN A 21 -3.04 8.75 1.43
N LEU A 22 -2.87 9.92 2.04
CA LEU A 22 -1.62 10.29 2.71
C LEU A 22 -1.31 9.32 3.86
N THR A 23 -2.31 9.04 4.71
CA THR A 23 -2.15 8.14 5.86
C THR A 23 -1.77 6.73 5.39
N THR A 24 -2.46 6.19 4.39
CA THR A 24 -2.16 4.86 3.84
C THR A 24 -0.76 4.80 3.23
N THR A 25 -0.37 5.83 2.46
CA THR A 25 0.96 5.87 1.84
C THR A 25 2.06 5.95 2.91
N LEU A 26 1.90 6.82 3.91
CA LEU A 26 2.85 6.92 5.02
C LEU A 26 2.96 5.60 5.79
N ALA A 27 1.85 4.94 6.09
CA ALA A 27 1.83 3.67 6.80
C ALA A 27 2.61 2.58 6.04
N ILE A 28 2.41 2.48 4.72
CA ILE A 28 3.09 1.50 3.87
C ILE A 28 4.60 1.78 3.80
N GLU A 29 5.00 3.04 3.62
CA GLU A 29 6.42 3.39 3.56
C GLU A 29 7.11 3.21 4.92
N LEU A 30 6.46 3.55 6.03
CA LEU A 30 6.98 3.29 7.37
C LEU A 30 7.13 1.78 7.63
N PHE A 31 6.15 0.98 7.22
CA PHE A 31 6.23 -0.47 7.32
C PHE A 31 7.41 -1.03 6.52
N ALA A 32 7.63 -0.56 5.29
CA ALA A 32 8.75 -0.98 4.46
C ALA A 32 10.11 -0.65 5.11
N ILE A 33 10.23 0.54 5.70
CA ILE A 33 11.43 0.94 6.45
C ILE A 33 11.62 0.05 7.68
N THR A 34 10.56 -0.24 8.42
CA THR A 34 10.61 -1.12 9.59
C THR A 34 11.12 -2.52 9.22
N VAL A 35 10.58 -3.12 8.15
CA VAL A 35 11.06 -4.42 7.67
C VAL A 35 12.54 -4.37 7.29
N MET A 36 12.96 -3.32 6.59
CA MET A 36 14.38 -3.14 6.24
C MET A 36 15.28 -3.10 7.48
N VAL A 37 14.88 -2.33 8.51
CA VAL A 37 15.65 -2.22 9.76
C VAL A 37 15.69 -3.55 10.48
N VAL A 38 14.56 -4.24 10.63
CA VAL A 38 14.51 -5.53 11.32
C VAL A 38 15.33 -6.61 10.60
N VAL A 39 15.29 -6.66 9.26
CA VAL A 39 16.14 -7.56 8.48
C VAL A 39 17.60 -7.23 8.68
N PHE A 40 17.96 -5.95 8.73
CA PHE A 40 19.34 -5.52 8.99
C PHE A 40 19.81 -5.91 10.39
N ASP A 41 19.00 -5.67 11.42
CA ASP A 41 19.33 -5.98 12.81
C ASP A 41 19.54 -7.49 13.02
N GLN A 42 18.74 -8.32 12.37
CA GLN A 42 18.87 -9.78 12.47
C GLN A 42 20.03 -10.36 11.67
N THR A 43 20.38 -9.76 10.53
CA THR A 43 21.37 -10.38 9.61
C THR A 43 22.72 -9.68 9.60
N GLY A 44 22.78 -8.42 10.04
CA GLY A 44 23.95 -7.55 9.84
C GLY A 44 24.24 -7.25 8.36
N SER A 45 23.38 -7.68 7.43
CA SER A 45 23.63 -7.63 5.99
C SER A 45 22.83 -6.52 5.31
N VAL A 46 23.53 -5.51 4.81
CA VAL A 46 22.93 -4.44 3.99
C VAL A 46 22.29 -5.01 2.72
N ILE A 47 22.87 -6.05 2.14
CA ILE A 47 22.35 -6.69 0.92
C ILE A 47 20.99 -7.33 1.17
N GLN A 48 20.81 -8.01 2.30
CA GLN A 48 19.51 -8.59 2.64
C GLN A 48 18.48 -7.50 2.98
N ALA A 49 18.85 -6.50 3.75
CA ALA A 49 17.98 -5.38 4.09
C ALA A 49 17.48 -4.63 2.83
N THR A 50 18.39 -4.30 1.91
CA THR A 50 18.03 -3.67 0.62
C THR A 50 17.30 -4.62 -0.31
N GLY A 51 17.57 -5.94 -0.23
CA GLY A 51 16.83 -6.97 -0.95
C GLY A 51 15.33 -6.94 -0.64
N ALA A 52 14.93 -6.69 0.61
CA ALA A 52 13.53 -6.51 0.98
C ALA A 52 12.89 -5.29 0.29
N MET A 53 13.65 -4.20 0.14
CA MET A 53 13.19 -3.02 -0.61
C MET A 53 13.04 -3.30 -2.11
N VAL A 54 13.91 -4.11 -2.69
CA VAL A 54 13.80 -4.52 -4.10
C VAL A 54 12.63 -5.48 -4.29
N ALA A 55 12.41 -6.40 -3.36
CA ALA A 55 11.32 -7.37 -3.42
C ALA A 55 9.93 -6.71 -3.55
N ARG A 56 9.71 -5.53 -2.96
CA ARG A 56 8.46 -4.78 -3.07
C ARG A 56 8.11 -4.36 -4.52
N THR A 57 9.08 -4.29 -5.41
CA THR A 57 8.87 -3.90 -6.81
C THR A 57 8.39 -5.07 -7.67
N ILE A 58 8.68 -6.30 -7.26
CA ILE A 58 8.35 -7.52 -8.00
C ILE A 58 6.85 -7.64 -8.29
N PRO A 59 5.94 -7.44 -7.33
CA PRO A 59 4.51 -7.50 -7.60
C PRO A 59 4.07 -6.49 -8.67
N GLY A 60 4.64 -5.29 -8.69
CA GLY A 60 4.36 -4.27 -9.69
C GLY A 60 4.66 -4.72 -11.12
N ILE A 61 5.77 -5.43 -11.28
CA ILE A 61 6.19 -5.96 -12.59
C ILE A 61 5.27 -7.11 -13.02
N ILE A 62 4.94 -8.03 -12.10
CA ILE A 62 4.15 -9.24 -12.42
C ILE A 62 2.67 -8.89 -12.60
N PHE A 63 2.07 -8.16 -11.68
CA PHE A 63 0.62 -7.92 -11.64
C PHE A 63 0.20 -6.59 -12.28
N GLY A 64 1.15 -5.65 -12.51
CA GLY A 64 0.86 -4.34 -13.09
C GLY A 64 0.03 -4.38 -14.38
N PRO A 65 0.39 -5.19 -15.38
CA PRO A 65 -0.39 -5.30 -16.62
C PRO A 65 -1.83 -5.79 -16.42
N PHE A 66 -2.08 -6.60 -15.40
CA PHE A 66 -3.40 -7.17 -15.10
C PHE A 66 -4.24 -6.30 -14.18
N ALA A 67 -3.62 -5.39 -13.43
CA ALA A 67 -4.28 -4.54 -12.43
C ALA A 67 -5.38 -3.67 -13.04
N GLY A 68 -5.15 -3.09 -14.22
CA GLY A 68 -6.15 -2.30 -14.94
C GLY A 68 -7.40 -3.10 -15.28
N VAL A 69 -7.22 -4.30 -15.85
CA VAL A 69 -8.34 -5.18 -16.24
C VAL A 69 -9.16 -5.61 -15.02
N LEU A 70 -8.50 -5.87 -13.89
CA LEU A 70 -9.18 -6.24 -12.65
C LEU A 70 -10.03 -5.08 -12.10
N VAL A 71 -9.49 -3.87 -12.10
CA VAL A 71 -10.18 -2.66 -11.64
C VAL A 71 -11.43 -2.35 -12.47
N ASP A 72 -11.41 -2.65 -13.77
CA ASP A 72 -12.55 -2.41 -14.66
C ASP A 72 -13.70 -3.43 -14.47
N ARG A 73 -13.40 -4.60 -13.92
CA ARG A 73 -14.39 -5.69 -13.73
C ARG A 73 -15.06 -5.69 -12.37
N VAL A 74 -14.48 -5.00 -11.38
CA VAL A 74 -14.96 -5.02 -9.99
C VAL A 74 -15.37 -3.62 -9.56
N SER A 75 -16.39 -3.52 -8.70
CA SER A 75 -16.78 -2.23 -8.14
C SER A 75 -15.61 -1.63 -7.34
N ARG A 76 -15.12 -0.48 -7.80
CA ARG A 76 -13.94 0.22 -7.27
C ARG A 76 -14.01 0.46 -5.76
N LYS A 77 -15.21 0.75 -5.25
CA LYS A 77 -15.43 0.98 -3.82
C LYS A 77 -15.13 -0.26 -2.97
N TYR A 78 -15.70 -1.41 -3.35
CA TYR A 78 -15.50 -2.65 -2.59
C TYR A 78 -14.08 -3.19 -2.74
N LEU A 79 -13.46 -2.96 -3.91
CA LEU A 79 -12.07 -3.31 -4.16
C LEU A 79 -11.13 -2.54 -3.22
N LEU A 80 -11.30 -1.21 -3.10
CA LEU A 80 -10.47 -0.37 -2.22
C LEU A 80 -10.65 -0.75 -0.74
N ILE A 81 -11.90 -0.91 -0.29
CA ILE A 81 -12.18 -1.29 1.11
C ILE A 81 -11.58 -2.66 1.42
N GLY A 82 -11.77 -3.64 0.54
CA GLY A 82 -11.22 -4.99 0.72
C GLY A 82 -9.69 -5.00 0.79
N MET A 83 -9.04 -4.21 -0.05
CA MET A 83 -7.58 -4.08 -0.05
C MET A 83 -7.05 -3.38 1.19
N ASP A 84 -7.67 -2.30 1.63
CA ASP A 84 -7.25 -1.59 2.85
C ASP A 84 -7.46 -2.47 4.09
N LEU A 85 -8.56 -3.23 4.15
CA LEU A 85 -8.82 -4.17 5.22
C LEU A 85 -7.79 -5.32 5.24
N SER A 86 -7.49 -5.89 4.08
CA SER A 86 -6.48 -6.95 3.96
C SER A 86 -5.09 -6.47 4.38
N ARG A 87 -4.71 -5.24 4.04
CA ARG A 87 -3.46 -4.63 4.49
C ARG A 87 -3.43 -4.42 6.00
N ALA A 88 -4.50 -3.87 6.58
CA ALA A 88 -4.60 -3.67 8.02
C ALA A 88 -4.46 -5.01 8.76
N LEU A 89 -5.11 -6.06 8.25
CA LEU A 89 -5.01 -7.41 8.80
C LEU A 89 -3.59 -7.96 8.71
N LEU A 90 -2.93 -7.84 7.55
CA LEU A 90 -1.57 -8.34 7.34
C LEU A 90 -0.55 -7.60 8.21
N VAL A 91 -0.65 -6.28 8.32
CA VAL A 91 0.21 -5.50 9.21
C VAL A 91 -0.05 -5.86 10.67
N GLY A 92 -1.31 -5.99 11.08
CA GLY A 92 -1.67 -6.42 12.43
C GLY A 92 -1.12 -7.82 12.77
N LEU A 93 -1.27 -8.78 11.86
CA LEU A 93 -0.70 -10.13 12.04
C LEU A 93 0.83 -10.11 12.09
N SER A 94 1.48 -9.26 11.27
CA SER A 94 2.94 -9.14 11.30
C SER A 94 3.45 -8.62 12.64
N LEU A 95 2.73 -7.70 13.28
CA LEU A 95 3.09 -7.19 14.60
C LEU A 95 2.99 -8.28 15.67
N LEU A 96 1.94 -9.13 15.62
CA LEU A 96 1.80 -10.26 16.55
C LEU A 96 2.94 -11.29 16.38
N VAL A 97 3.37 -11.53 15.14
CA VAL A 97 4.50 -12.44 14.87
C VAL A 97 5.84 -11.85 15.31
N LEU A 98 5.99 -10.52 15.21
CA LEU A 98 7.20 -9.82 15.62
C LEU A 98 7.34 -9.75 17.14
N ASP A 99 6.22 -9.67 17.87
CA ASP A 99 6.21 -9.53 19.34
C ASP A 99 6.59 -10.83 20.06
N ASP A 100 6.30 -11.99 19.47
CA ASP A 100 6.43 -13.32 20.11
C ASP A 100 7.72 -14.07 19.73
N SER A 101 8.59 -13.53 18.88
CA SER A 101 9.77 -14.24 18.40
C SER A 101 11.06 -13.42 18.46
N GLU A 102 12.00 -13.85 19.28
CA GLU A 102 13.40 -13.36 19.25
C GLU A 102 14.06 -13.57 17.86
N ASN A 103 13.51 -14.46 17.03
CA ASN A 103 13.97 -14.78 15.69
C ASN A 103 12.83 -14.87 14.69
N VAL A 104 12.42 -13.74 14.12
CA VAL A 104 11.43 -13.73 13.02
C VAL A 104 12.09 -14.32 11.76
N PRO A 105 11.50 -15.34 11.11
CA PRO A 105 12.07 -15.90 9.91
C PRO A 105 12.13 -14.83 8.80
N ILE A 106 13.33 -14.53 8.33
CA ILE A 106 13.58 -13.52 7.29
C ILE A 106 12.72 -13.77 6.04
N VAL A 107 12.56 -15.04 5.68
CA VAL A 107 11.71 -15.46 4.56
C VAL A 107 10.26 -15.03 4.79
N GLY A 108 9.76 -15.13 6.03
CA GLY A 108 8.42 -14.65 6.40
C GLY A 108 8.24 -13.16 6.15
N MET A 109 9.24 -12.35 6.50
CA MET A 109 9.22 -10.91 6.25
C MET A 109 9.17 -10.58 4.76
N TYR A 110 9.96 -11.27 3.93
CA TYR A 110 9.90 -11.10 2.48
C TYR A 110 8.52 -11.47 1.90
N ILE A 111 7.92 -12.56 2.39
CA ILE A 111 6.57 -12.98 1.98
C ILE A 111 5.54 -11.91 2.35
N ILE A 112 5.58 -11.37 3.56
CA ILE A 112 4.67 -10.31 4.00
C ILE A 112 4.81 -9.07 3.11
N VAL A 113 6.05 -8.65 2.81
CA VAL A 113 6.31 -7.54 1.89
C VAL A 113 5.72 -7.82 0.51
N LEU A 114 5.96 -8.99 -0.07
CA LEU A 114 5.42 -9.35 -1.38
C LEU A 114 3.89 -9.31 -1.42
N ILE A 115 3.22 -9.87 -0.41
CA ILE A 115 1.75 -9.88 -0.34
C ILE A 115 1.20 -8.46 -0.17
N LEU A 116 1.79 -7.66 0.72
CA LEU A 116 1.38 -6.29 1.01
C LEU A 116 1.50 -5.39 -0.23
N PHE A 117 2.61 -5.47 -0.93
CA PHE A 117 2.84 -4.68 -2.14
C PHE A 117 2.09 -5.23 -3.37
N SER A 118 1.71 -6.51 -3.39
CA SER A 118 0.79 -7.05 -4.41
C SER A 118 -0.58 -6.35 -4.35
N ALA A 119 -1.10 -6.11 -3.16
CA ALA A 119 -2.34 -5.34 -2.98
C ALA A 119 -2.19 -3.88 -3.45
N ASP A 120 -1.00 -3.27 -3.30
CA ASP A 120 -0.75 -1.89 -3.73
C ASP A 120 -0.81 -1.71 -5.25
N VAL A 121 -0.39 -2.71 -6.02
CA VAL A 121 -0.41 -2.68 -7.49
C VAL A 121 -1.82 -2.44 -8.03
N VAL A 122 -2.83 -3.05 -7.42
CA VAL A 122 -4.24 -2.89 -7.83
C VAL A 122 -4.88 -1.64 -7.21
N HIS A 123 -4.44 -1.26 -6.01
CA HIS A 123 -4.96 -0.10 -5.30
C HIS A 123 -4.69 1.22 -6.04
N ARG A 124 -3.51 1.39 -6.62
CA ARG A 124 -3.12 2.60 -7.35
C ARG A 124 -4.05 2.93 -8.54
N PRO A 125 -4.27 2.04 -9.52
CA PRO A 125 -5.17 2.33 -10.65
C PRO A 125 -6.62 2.46 -10.21
N ALA A 126 -7.09 1.68 -9.23
CA ALA A 126 -8.46 1.79 -8.69
C ALA A 126 -8.74 3.19 -8.12
N ARG A 127 -7.76 3.78 -7.43
CA ARG A 127 -7.85 5.11 -6.87
C ARG A 127 -7.82 6.21 -7.94
N LEU A 128 -6.92 6.13 -8.91
CA LEU A 128 -6.84 7.09 -10.01
C LEU A 128 -8.14 7.15 -10.80
N ALA A 129 -8.81 6.02 -10.95
CA ALA A 129 -10.10 5.93 -11.63
C ALA A 129 -11.25 6.59 -10.87
N LEU A 130 -11.09 6.94 -9.59
CA LEU A 130 -12.11 7.69 -8.81
C LEU A 130 -11.97 9.21 -8.91
N ILE A 131 -10.80 9.74 -9.27
CA ILE A 131 -10.53 11.18 -9.31
C ILE A 131 -11.57 11.94 -10.17
N PRO A 132 -11.95 11.49 -11.40
CA PRO A 132 -12.90 12.18 -12.24
C PRO A 132 -14.31 12.32 -11.62
N TYR A 133 -14.67 11.46 -10.67
CA TYR A 133 -15.97 11.53 -10.00
C TYR A 133 -16.08 12.66 -8.97
N PHE A 134 -14.94 13.20 -8.52
CA PHE A 134 -14.88 14.24 -7.49
C PHE A 134 -14.48 15.61 -8.03
N VAL A 135 -14.01 15.68 -9.28
CA VAL A 135 -13.69 16.93 -9.97
C VAL A 135 -14.74 17.13 -11.05
N PRO A 136 -15.73 18.03 -10.87
CA PRO A 136 -16.67 18.36 -11.93
C PRO A 136 -15.96 19.01 -13.12
N PRO A 137 -16.47 18.85 -14.33
CA PRO A 137 -15.91 19.41 -15.56
C PRO A 137 -15.84 20.94 -15.55
#